data_9b3e9074fcf46385a9a9adaa6414b746
#
_entry.id   9b3e9074fcf46385a9a9adaa6414b746
#
_cell.length_a   1.000
_cell.length_b   1.000
_cell.length_c   1.000
_cell.angle_alpha   90.00
_cell.angle_beta   90.00
_cell.angle_gamma   90.00
#
_symmetry.space_group_name_H-M   'P 1'
#
loop_
_entity.id
_entity.type
_entity.pdbx_description
1 polymer ?
#
loop_
_entity_poly.entity_id
_entity_poly.type
_entity_poly.pdbx_seq_one_letter_code
_entity_poly.pdbx_strand_id
1 'polypeptide(L)'
;MNQTLSIKILQGKDWLNKKICTWVKQNDPQYVNYHNNEWGKPIHDDNALFELFSLETQSSGLSWLTVLKKREGYREVFENFDLKNVALYTEDDVERIFESGLVIKSRPKIEAIINNAKLFLEIQKEFGSLDNYFWSKVNHKTIVNDVVDYKLASTKNKISDELAKDLKKRGFKFVGS
;
A
#
# COMPACT_ATOMS: atom_id res chain seq x y z
N MET A 1 -9.96 4.80 -9.29
CA MET A 1 -10.14 3.33 -9.21
C MET A 1 -9.42 2.88 -7.95
N ASN A 2 -10.18 2.64 -6.88
CA ASN A 2 -9.61 2.19 -5.62
C ASN A 2 -9.24 0.71 -5.78
N GLN A 3 -7.97 0.40 -5.75
CA GLN A 3 -7.51 -0.98 -5.70
C GLN A 3 -7.68 -1.46 -4.25
N THR A 4 -8.69 -2.29 -4.05
CA THR A 4 -8.85 -3.03 -2.80
C THR A 4 -7.70 -4.03 -2.68
N LEU A 5 -7.13 -4.16 -1.49
CA LEU A 5 -6.19 -5.24 -1.14
C LEU A 5 -6.84 -6.61 -1.45
N SER A 6 -6.74 -7.03 -2.70
CA SER A 6 -7.19 -8.36 -3.14
C SER A 6 -5.99 -9.28 -3.15
N ILE A 7 -5.84 -10.07 -2.10
CA ILE A 7 -4.75 -11.05 -1.98
C ILE A 7 -5.17 -12.31 -2.72
N LYS A 8 -4.47 -12.64 -3.80
CA LYS A 8 -4.60 -13.88 -4.54
C LYS A 8 -3.35 -14.73 -4.33
N ILE A 9 -3.49 -15.92 -3.76
CA ILE A 9 -2.42 -16.93 -3.73
C ILE A 9 -2.70 -17.97 -4.82
N LEU A 10 -1.69 -18.22 -5.64
CA LEU A 10 -1.59 -19.42 -6.47
C LEU A 10 -0.53 -20.34 -5.85
N GLN A 11 -0.93 -21.51 -5.37
CA GLN A 11 0.00 -22.58 -5.00
C GLN A 11 0.36 -23.40 -6.25
N GLY A 12 1.67 -23.65 -6.44
CA GLY A 12 2.19 -24.71 -7.34
C GLY A 12 2.51 -24.28 -8.77
N LYS A 13 3.74 -24.49 -9.14
CA LYS A 13 4.41 -24.76 -10.44
C LYS A 13 3.94 -24.16 -11.79
N ASP A 14 3.03 -23.19 -11.87
CA ASP A 14 2.58 -22.59 -13.14
C ASP A 14 3.17 -21.19 -13.40
N TRP A 15 4.51 -21.08 -13.32
CA TRP A 15 5.23 -19.84 -13.60
C TRP A 15 5.22 -19.44 -15.09
N LEU A 16 5.00 -20.40 -15.97
CA LEU A 16 5.16 -20.24 -17.41
C LEU A 16 3.90 -19.85 -18.18
N ASN A 17 2.71 -19.90 -17.54
CA ASN A 17 1.42 -19.56 -18.17
C ASN A 17 0.58 -18.57 -17.36
N LYS A 18 1.19 -17.64 -16.61
CA LYS A 18 0.42 -16.62 -15.90
C LYS A 18 -0.28 -15.71 -16.91
N LYS A 19 -1.61 -15.82 -16.99
CA LYS A 19 -2.42 -14.80 -17.66
C LYS A 19 -2.20 -13.47 -16.96
N ILE A 20 -1.60 -12.53 -17.66
CA ILE A 20 -1.45 -11.14 -17.17
C ILE A 20 -2.84 -10.52 -17.10
N CYS A 21 -3.21 -9.94 -15.97
CA CYS A 21 -4.48 -9.27 -15.81
C CYS A 21 -4.61 -8.12 -16.82
N THR A 22 -5.80 -7.94 -17.37
CA THR A 22 -6.03 -6.96 -18.45
C THR A 22 -5.87 -5.49 -18.04
N TRP A 23 -5.79 -5.20 -16.73
CA TRP A 23 -5.48 -3.87 -16.24
C TRP A 23 -3.98 -3.50 -16.34
N VAL A 24 -3.10 -4.50 -16.53
CA VAL A 24 -1.65 -4.28 -16.64
C VAL A 24 -1.32 -3.77 -18.04
N LYS A 25 -0.60 -2.66 -18.11
CA LYS A 25 -0.01 -2.19 -19.36
C LYS A 25 1.22 -3.05 -19.67
N GLN A 26 1.08 -4.01 -20.58
CA GLN A 26 2.12 -4.99 -20.89
C GLN A 26 3.39 -4.37 -21.51
N ASN A 27 3.30 -3.16 -22.05
CA ASN A 27 4.44 -2.40 -22.57
C ASN A 27 5.20 -1.61 -21.47
N ASP A 28 4.79 -1.72 -20.20
CA ASP A 28 5.47 -1.11 -19.06
C ASP A 28 6.11 -2.21 -18.20
N PRO A 29 7.44 -2.43 -18.30
CA PRO A 29 8.13 -3.50 -17.58
C PRO A 29 7.99 -3.40 -16.06
N GLN A 30 7.97 -2.20 -15.50
CA GLN A 30 7.81 -1.98 -14.06
C GLN A 30 6.42 -2.43 -13.60
N TYR A 31 5.39 -2.15 -14.39
CA TYR A 31 4.03 -2.55 -14.07
C TYR A 31 3.82 -4.07 -14.18
N VAL A 32 4.43 -4.68 -15.20
CA VAL A 32 4.45 -6.15 -15.34
C VAL A 32 5.18 -6.81 -14.18
N ASN A 33 6.34 -6.26 -13.77
CA ASN A 33 7.09 -6.77 -12.61
C ASN A 33 6.27 -6.69 -11.32
N TYR A 34 5.64 -5.55 -11.04
CA TYR A 34 4.75 -5.38 -9.89
C TYR A 34 3.64 -6.44 -9.89
N HIS A 35 2.92 -6.60 -11.01
CA HIS A 35 1.86 -7.59 -11.14
C HIS A 35 2.35 -9.02 -10.86
N ASN A 36 3.49 -9.40 -11.43
CA ASN A 36 3.98 -10.77 -11.36
C ASN A 36 4.61 -11.13 -10.02
N ASN A 37 5.23 -10.14 -9.35
CA ASN A 37 6.10 -10.41 -8.21
C ASN A 37 5.61 -9.84 -6.89
N GLU A 38 4.65 -8.88 -6.90
CA GLU A 38 4.20 -8.21 -5.68
C GLU A 38 2.67 -8.26 -5.52
N TRP A 39 1.92 -7.90 -6.57
CA TRP A 39 0.47 -7.82 -6.47
C TRP A 39 -0.16 -9.17 -6.08
N GLY A 40 -1.00 -9.13 -5.04
CA GLY A 40 -1.68 -10.31 -4.53
C GLY A 40 -0.79 -11.30 -3.78
N LYS A 41 0.43 -10.92 -3.39
CA LYS A 41 1.28 -11.73 -2.51
C LYS A 41 1.19 -11.25 -1.06
N PRO A 42 1.21 -12.18 -0.08
CA PRO A 42 1.26 -11.81 1.33
C PRO A 42 2.52 -11.01 1.66
N ILE A 43 2.37 -10.02 2.53
CA ILE A 43 3.45 -9.22 3.10
C ILE A 43 3.35 -9.33 4.62
N HIS A 44 4.47 -9.65 5.28
CA HIS A 44 4.57 -9.85 6.72
C HIS A 44 5.65 -8.98 7.39
N ASP A 45 6.44 -8.25 6.60
CA ASP A 45 7.41 -7.29 7.11
C ASP A 45 6.73 -5.94 7.38
N ASP A 46 6.93 -5.38 8.57
CA ASP A 46 6.25 -4.15 9.00
C ASP A 46 6.65 -2.93 8.14
N ASN A 47 7.92 -2.81 7.73
CA ASN A 47 8.35 -1.70 6.88
C ASN A 47 7.79 -1.84 5.45
N ALA A 48 7.73 -3.07 4.93
CA ALA A 48 7.12 -3.33 3.63
C ALA A 48 5.60 -3.10 3.65
N LEU A 49 4.92 -3.42 4.76
CA LEU A 49 3.51 -3.08 4.98
C LEU A 49 3.30 -1.57 5.05
N PHE A 50 4.18 -0.85 5.74
CA PHE A 50 4.13 0.62 5.80
C PHE A 50 4.42 1.25 4.44
N GLU A 51 5.39 0.73 3.67
CA GLU A 51 5.65 1.18 2.30
C GLU A 51 4.41 1.01 1.43
N LEU A 52 3.85 -0.21 1.37
CA LEU A 52 2.68 -0.48 0.54
C LEU A 52 1.49 0.38 0.93
N PHE A 53 1.18 0.46 2.23
CA PHE A 53 0.11 1.31 2.75
C PHE A 53 0.30 2.78 2.36
N SER A 54 1.52 3.30 2.53
CA SER A 54 1.85 4.68 2.17
C SER A 54 1.63 4.93 0.68
N LEU A 55 2.16 4.07 -0.19
CA LEU A 55 1.99 4.20 -1.65
C LEU A 55 0.52 4.10 -2.08
N GLU A 56 -0.28 3.23 -1.45
CA GLU A 56 -1.72 3.14 -1.70
C GLU A 56 -2.44 4.43 -1.31
N THR A 57 -2.10 5.06 -0.17
CA THR A 57 -2.67 6.36 0.20
C THR A 57 -2.31 7.45 -0.80
N GLN A 58 -1.09 7.41 -1.39
CA GLN A 58 -0.66 8.35 -2.43
C GLN A 58 -1.44 8.20 -3.74
N SER A 59 -2.00 7.00 -4.01
CA SER A 59 -2.80 6.76 -5.22
C SER A 59 -4.17 7.43 -5.19
N SER A 60 -4.60 8.01 -4.07
CA SER A 60 -5.88 8.73 -3.98
C SER A 60 -6.00 9.81 -5.06
N GLY A 61 -6.97 9.65 -5.97
CA GLY A 61 -7.18 10.54 -7.13
C GLY A 61 -6.19 10.36 -8.28
N LEU A 62 -5.28 9.37 -8.22
CA LEU A 62 -4.27 9.09 -9.23
C LEU A 62 -4.32 7.62 -9.67
N SER A 63 -3.65 7.31 -10.79
CA SER A 63 -3.45 5.92 -11.18
C SER A 63 -2.35 5.27 -10.32
N TRP A 64 -2.51 3.98 -10.01
CA TRP A 64 -1.46 3.23 -9.32
C TRP A 64 -0.11 3.28 -10.07
N LEU A 65 -0.14 3.19 -11.39
CA LEU A 65 1.08 3.30 -12.20
C LEU A 65 1.81 4.63 -11.98
N THR A 66 1.10 5.72 -11.76
CA THR A 66 1.70 7.04 -11.48
C THR A 66 2.51 7.00 -10.17
N VAL A 67 1.96 6.35 -9.15
CA VAL A 67 2.63 6.19 -7.85
C VAL A 67 3.79 5.21 -7.96
N LEU A 68 3.56 4.08 -8.62
CA LEU A 68 4.58 3.04 -8.82
C LEU A 68 5.83 3.57 -9.51
N LYS A 69 5.68 4.46 -10.50
CA LYS A 69 6.81 5.10 -11.20
C LYS A 69 7.63 6.04 -10.30
N LYS A 70 7.07 6.49 -9.20
CA LYS A 70 7.76 7.36 -8.23
C LYS A 70 8.25 6.58 -7.00
N ARG A 71 8.06 5.26 -6.96
CA ARG A 71 8.35 4.43 -5.79
C ARG A 71 9.78 4.56 -5.29
N GLU A 72 10.76 4.55 -6.19
CA GLU A 72 12.17 4.70 -5.81
C GLU A 72 12.45 6.09 -5.22
N GLY A 73 11.82 7.14 -5.76
CA GLY A 73 11.88 8.48 -5.17
C GLY A 73 11.26 8.53 -3.77
N TYR A 74 10.14 7.82 -3.56
CA TYR A 74 9.57 7.68 -2.21
C TYR A 74 10.53 6.94 -1.27
N ARG A 75 11.14 5.84 -1.70
CA ARG A 75 12.12 5.09 -0.91
C ARG A 75 13.31 5.96 -0.51
N GLU A 76 13.82 6.76 -1.46
CA GLU A 76 14.94 7.67 -1.20
C GLU A 76 14.61 8.69 -0.13
N VAL A 77 13.49 9.43 -0.27
CA VAL A 77 13.17 10.55 0.64
C VAL A 77 12.57 10.11 1.97
N PHE A 78 12.02 8.89 2.06
CA PHE A 78 11.46 8.28 3.27
C PHE A 78 12.33 7.14 3.84
N GLU A 79 13.65 7.13 3.54
CA GLU A 79 14.64 6.21 4.12
C GLU A 79 14.19 4.74 4.04
N ASN A 80 13.80 4.30 2.83
CA ASN A 80 13.22 2.97 2.58
C ASN A 80 12.02 2.63 3.49
N PHE A 81 11.25 3.65 3.86
CA PHE A 81 10.10 3.53 4.74
C PHE A 81 10.45 2.95 6.12
N ASP A 82 11.61 3.33 6.66
CA ASP A 82 11.88 3.06 8.08
C ASP A 82 10.84 3.78 8.93
N LEU A 83 9.94 2.99 9.51
CA LEU A 83 8.78 3.50 10.22
C LEU A 83 9.16 4.42 11.37
N LYS A 84 10.22 4.09 12.10
CA LYS A 84 10.67 4.85 13.28
C LYS A 84 11.25 6.21 12.86
N ASN A 85 12.08 6.20 11.82
CA ASN A 85 12.70 7.42 11.32
C ASN A 85 11.65 8.35 10.70
N VAL A 86 10.75 7.83 9.85
CA VAL A 86 9.69 8.61 9.20
C VAL A 86 8.76 9.24 10.24
N ALA A 87 8.46 8.57 11.34
CA ALA A 87 7.62 9.10 12.41
C ALA A 87 8.24 10.32 13.12
N LEU A 88 9.55 10.51 13.03
CA LEU A 88 10.28 11.66 13.62
C LEU A 88 10.38 12.85 12.69
N TYR A 89 9.98 12.73 11.43
CA TYR A 89 10.08 13.81 10.45
C TYR A 89 9.32 15.06 10.90
N THR A 90 9.92 16.22 10.61
CA THR A 90 9.48 17.55 10.97
C THR A 90 8.93 18.30 9.75
N GLU A 91 8.53 19.55 9.93
CA GLU A 91 8.11 20.43 8.83
C GLU A 91 9.25 20.71 7.84
N ASP A 92 10.50 20.76 8.31
CA ASP A 92 11.67 20.94 7.44
C ASP A 92 11.84 19.73 6.51
N ASP A 93 11.55 18.52 6.99
CA ASP A 93 11.54 17.31 6.16
C ASP A 93 10.41 17.34 5.14
N VAL A 94 9.23 17.82 5.51
CA VAL A 94 8.11 18.01 4.57
C VAL A 94 8.53 18.94 3.43
N GLU A 95 9.17 20.06 3.76
CA GLU A 95 9.64 21.03 2.76
C GLU A 95 10.73 20.40 1.86
N ARG A 96 11.73 19.77 2.45
CA ARG A 96 12.79 19.06 1.72
C ARG A 96 12.22 18.04 0.74
N ILE A 97 11.25 17.23 1.18
CA ILE A 97 10.60 16.21 0.35
C ILE A 97 9.77 16.85 -0.76
N PHE A 98 9.01 17.90 -0.43
CA PHE A 98 8.18 18.62 -1.39
C PHE A 98 9.01 19.23 -2.53
N GLU A 99 10.17 19.82 -2.20
CA GLU A 99 11.07 20.48 -3.16
C GLU A 99 11.94 19.46 -3.94
N SER A 100 12.12 18.23 -3.44
CA SER A 100 12.91 17.19 -4.13
C SER A 100 12.40 16.86 -5.52
N GLY A 101 11.09 17.01 -5.78
CA GLY A 101 10.44 16.57 -7.02
C GLY A 101 10.38 15.05 -7.22
N LEU A 102 10.93 14.28 -6.29
CA LEU A 102 11.02 12.81 -6.37
C LEU A 102 9.68 12.12 -6.13
N VAL A 103 8.78 12.74 -5.36
CA VAL A 103 7.47 12.22 -5.00
C VAL A 103 6.34 13.00 -5.71
N ILE A 104 5.10 12.63 -5.45
CA ILE A 104 3.94 13.42 -5.89
C ILE A 104 3.96 14.75 -5.15
N LYS A 105 4.00 15.86 -5.89
CA LYS A 105 4.10 17.21 -5.35
C LYS A 105 2.79 17.64 -4.69
N SER A 106 2.56 17.14 -3.48
CA SER A 106 1.38 17.43 -2.66
C SER A 106 1.74 17.39 -1.19
N ARG A 107 1.86 18.57 -0.59
CA ARG A 107 2.18 18.72 0.84
C ARG A 107 1.25 17.88 1.73
N PRO A 108 -0.10 17.92 1.59
CA PRO A 108 -0.98 17.11 2.44
C PRO A 108 -0.74 15.60 2.33
N LYS A 109 -0.28 15.12 1.16
CA LYS A 109 0.05 13.70 0.96
C LYS A 109 1.36 13.32 1.63
N ILE A 110 2.37 14.20 1.62
CA ILE A 110 3.65 14.02 2.33
C ILE A 110 3.39 13.97 3.84
N GLU A 111 2.70 14.97 4.37
CA GLU A 111 2.30 15.06 5.78
C GLU A 111 1.50 13.84 6.23
N ALA A 112 0.66 13.30 5.35
CA ALA A 112 -0.12 12.10 5.65
C ALA A 112 0.75 10.86 5.88
N ILE A 113 1.85 10.67 5.15
CA ILE A 113 2.79 9.55 5.37
C ILE A 113 3.39 9.67 6.78
N ILE A 114 3.83 10.86 7.16
CA ILE A 114 4.43 11.14 8.48
C ILE A 114 3.42 10.93 9.60
N ASN A 115 2.19 11.47 9.45
CA ASN A 115 1.11 11.26 10.39
C ASN A 115 0.79 9.76 10.55
N ASN A 116 0.68 9.05 9.44
CA ASN A 116 0.36 7.63 9.45
C ASN A 116 1.49 6.79 10.06
N ALA A 117 2.76 7.19 9.87
CA ALA A 117 3.90 6.55 10.54
C ALA A 117 3.78 6.63 12.07
N LYS A 118 3.46 7.80 12.61
CA LYS A 118 3.24 7.98 14.07
C LYS A 118 2.13 7.07 14.58
N LEU A 119 1.02 6.98 13.86
CA LEU A 119 -0.11 6.13 14.23
C LEU A 119 0.20 4.64 14.09
N PHE A 120 1.05 4.25 13.15
CA PHE A 120 1.51 2.86 13.04
C PHE A 120 2.42 2.45 14.20
N LEU A 121 3.22 3.35 14.76
CA LEU A 121 3.94 3.07 16.00
C LEU A 121 3.00 2.80 17.17
N GLU A 122 1.86 3.50 17.25
CA GLU A 122 0.84 3.19 18.27
C GLU A 122 0.18 1.82 18.02
N ILE A 123 -0.08 1.47 16.77
CA ILE A 123 -0.56 0.14 16.41
C ILE A 123 0.45 -0.95 16.80
N GLN A 124 1.76 -0.73 16.56
CA GLN A 124 2.79 -1.68 16.99
C GLN A 124 2.81 -1.86 18.51
N LYS A 125 2.60 -0.81 19.30
CA LYS A 125 2.50 -0.90 20.76
C LYS A 125 1.27 -1.71 21.21
N GLU A 126 0.12 -1.53 20.53
CA GLU A 126 -1.15 -2.17 20.86
C GLU A 126 -1.19 -3.65 20.41
N PHE A 127 -0.70 -3.97 19.21
CA PHE A 127 -0.84 -5.27 18.55
C PHE A 127 0.47 -6.06 18.46
N GLY A 128 1.60 -5.48 18.84
CA GLY A 128 2.94 -6.07 18.73
C GLY A 128 3.60 -5.84 17.38
N SER A 129 2.85 -5.78 16.27
CA SER A 129 3.35 -5.50 14.92
C SER A 129 2.24 -4.99 14.01
N LEU A 130 2.61 -4.41 12.86
CA LEU A 130 1.65 -4.11 11.80
C LEU A 130 1.13 -5.40 11.17
N ASP A 131 1.99 -6.39 11.04
CA ASP A 131 1.61 -7.73 10.56
C ASP A 131 0.44 -8.29 11.38
N ASN A 132 0.57 -8.37 12.69
CA ASN A 132 -0.51 -8.83 13.58
C ASN A 132 -1.79 -8.01 13.42
N TYR A 133 -1.67 -6.69 13.34
CA TYR A 133 -2.83 -5.82 13.17
C TYR A 133 -3.59 -6.11 11.88
N PHE A 134 -2.90 -6.08 10.73
CA PHE A 134 -3.55 -6.29 9.44
C PHE A 134 -4.05 -7.71 9.26
N TRP A 135 -3.23 -8.71 9.59
CA TRP A 135 -3.58 -10.10 9.40
C TRP A 135 -4.63 -10.62 10.37
N SER A 136 -4.79 -10.00 11.55
CA SER A 136 -5.91 -10.31 12.46
C SER A 136 -7.28 -10.04 11.81
N LYS A 137 -7.38 -9.05 10.90
CA LYS A 137 -8.63 -8.72 10.20
C LYS A 137 -9.13 -9.83 9.27
N VAL A 138 -8.24 -10.75 8.90
CA VAL A 138 -8.52 -11.91 8.05
C VAL A 138 -8.21 -13.25 8.76
N ASN A 139 -8.18 -13.26 10.11
CA ASN A 139 -7.85 -14.42 10.91
C ASN A 139 -6.52 -15.09 10.52
N HIS A 140 -5.51 -14.30 10.17
CA HIS A 140 -4.18 -14.72 9.71
C HIS A 140 -4.23 -15.70 8.51
N LYS A 141 -5.25 -15.56 7.66
CA LYS A 141 -5.43 -16.41 6.46
C LYS A 141 -5.63 -15.55 5.23
N THR A 142 -4.99 -15.95 4.16
CA THR A 142 -5.21 -15.32 2.85
C THR A 142 -6.63 -15.62 2.36
N ILE A 143 -7.33 -14.57 1.93
CA ILE A 143 -8.61 -14.72 1.26
C ILE A 143 -8.35 -14.82 -0.24
N VAL A 144 -8.75 -15.94 -0.83
CA VAL A 144 -8.67 -16.18 -2.27
C VAL A 144 -10.05 -15.94 -2.88
N ASN A 145 -10.13 -14.99 -3.80
CA ASN A 145 -11.36 -14.72 -4.55
C ASN A 145 -11.20 -15.24 -5.98
N ASP A 146 -12.20 -15.97 -6.45
CA ASP A 146 -12.25 -16.43 -7.83
C ASP A 146 -12.87 -15.33 -8.70
N VAL A 147 -12.01 -14.57 -9.37
CA VAL A 147 -12.43 -13.40 -10.18
C VAL A 147 -12.19 -13.72 -11.65
N VAL A 148 -13.27 -13.93 -12.39
CA VAL A 148 -13.24 -14.21 -13.84
C VAL A 148 -12.93 -12.96 -14.63
N ASP A 149 -13.56 -11.83 -14.30
CA ASP A 149 -13.31 -10.51 -14.90
C ASP A 149 -13.14 -9.48 -13.80
N TYR A 150 -11.95 -8.83 -13.77
CA TYR A 150 -11.64 -7.80 -12.77
C TYR A 150 -12.59 -6.60 -12.82
N LYS A 151 -13.21 -6.31 -13.98
CA LYS A 151 -14.17 -5.21 -14.14
C LYS A 151 -15.45 -5.45 -13.36
N LEU A 152 -15.76 -6.72 -13.09
CA LEU A 152 -16.92 -7.15 -12.34
C LEU A 152 -16.60 -7.39 -10.86
N ALA A 153 -15.31 -7.36 -10.51
CA ALA A 153 -14.89 -7.51 -9.13
C ALA A 153 -15.35 -6.33 -8.27
N SER A 154 -15.86 -6.62 -7.09
CA SER A 154 -16.15 -5.56 -6.12
C SER A 154 -14.87 -4.83 -5.73
N THR A 155 -14.90 -3.51 -5.70
CA THR A 155 -13.77 -2.68 -5.29
C THR A 155 -13.61 -2.60 -3.77
N LYS A 156 -14.59 -3.13 -3.01
CA LYS A 156 -14.61 -3.14 -1.54
C LYS A 156 -15.40 -4.33 -1.02
N ASN A 157 -15.17 -4.68 0.22
CA ASN A 157 -15.93 -5.69 0.93
C ASN A 157 -16.06 -5.29 2.42
N LYS A 158 -16.78 -6.08 3.20
CA LYS A 158 -17.01 -5.80 4.62
C LYS A 158 -15.70 -5.63 5.41
N ILE A 159 -14.69 -6.44 5.11
CA ILE A 159 -13.39 -6.39 5.82
C ILE A 159 -12.67 -5.07 5.49
N SER A 160 -12.61 -4.69 4.21
CA SER A 160 -11.99 -3.41 3.82
C SER A 160 -12.73 -2.21 4.38
N ASP A 161 -14.07 -2.26 4.43
CA ASP A 161 -14.90 -1.20 5.03
C ASP A 161 -14.64 -1.06 6.54
N GLU A 162 -14.58 -2.18 7.27
CA GLU A 162 -14.29 -2.21 8.71
C GLU A 162 -12.86 -1.74 9.01
N LEU A 163 -11.88 -2.18 8.24
CA LEU A 163 -10.49 -1.75 8.36
C LEU A 163 -10.36 -0.24 8.10
N ALA A 164 -10.95 0.25 7.01
CA ALA A 164 -10.93 1.67 6.69
C ALA A 164 -11.60 2.52 7.79
N LYS A 165 -12.70 2.04 8.37
CA LYS A 165 -13.39 2.70 9.48
C LYS A 165 -12.51 2.76 10.74
N ASP A 166 -11.83 1.66 11.10
CA ASP A 166 -10.93 1.61 12.23
C ASP A 166 -9.75 2.57 12.05
N LEU A 167 -9.07 2.51 10.90
CA LEU A 167 -7.96 3.39 10.58
C LEU A 167 -8.37 4.87 10.60
N LYS A 168 -9.53 5.22 10.02
CA LYS A 168 -10.06 6.60 10.08
C LYS A 168 -10.32 7.06 11.52
N LYS A 169 -10.91 6.18 12.35
CA LYS A 169 -11.14 6.47 13.77
C LYS A 169 -9.84 6.73 14.53
N ARG A 170 -8.75 6.06 14.15
CA ARG A 170 -7.40 6.25 14.71
C ARG A 170 -6.73 7.52 14.18
N GLY A 171 -7.28 8.20 13.18
CA GLY A 171 -6.74 9.45 12.63
C GLY A 171 -5.88 9.29 11.38
N PHE A 172 -5.82 8.11 10.79
CA PHE A 172 -5.11 7.89 9.53
C PHE A 172 -5.67 8.75 8.38
N LYS A 173 -4.78 9.23 7.53
CA LYS A 173 -5.12 10.11 6.40
C LYS A 173 -5.12 9.36 5.08
N PHE A 174 -5.94 9.84 4.13
CA PHE A 174 -6.09 9.27 2.78
C PHE A 174 -6.48 7.79 2.74
N VAL A 175 -7.19 7.30 3.74
CA VAL A 175 -7.68 5.93 3.80
C VAL A 175 -9.04 5.83 3.14
N GLY A 176 -9.17 4.89 2.20
CA GLY A 176 -10.43 4.46 1.57
C GLY A 176 -10.70 2.98 1.85
N SER A 177 -11.92 2.53 1.59
CA SER A 177 -12.25 1.10 1.54
C SER A 177 -12.18 0.55 0.13
#